data_dd90fa649fb071dac709c185bb868ca0
#
_entry.id   dd90fa649fb071dac709c185bb868ca0
#
_cell.length_a   1.000
_cell.length_b   1.000
_cell.length_c   1.000
_cell.angle_alpha   90.00
_cell.angle_beta   90.00
_cell.angle_gamma   90.00
#
_symmetry.space_group_name_H-M   'P 1'
#
loop_
_entity.id
_entity.type
_entity.pdbx_description
1 polymer ?
#
loop_
_entity_poly.entity_id
_entity_poly.type
_entity_poly.pdbx_seq_one_letter_code
_entity_poly.pdbx_strand_id
1 'polypeptide(L)'
;MIKHKILIYTIIFMFSFLTKSISENTKTLFDFKINSINGDELNFSDFQGQTLLLVNVASNCGFTKQYDDLQKLYDDFKNRGFTVIGIPSNQFGAQEPGTSTEIKDFCETNFNITFPMTSKYDVKGNNAHPIYLWAKETYGSSTVPKWNFHKILINKDGKVEDTYASFTNPMSKKIIKKLEQIL
;
A
#
# COMPACT_ATOMS: atom_id res chain seq x y z
N MET A 1 -51.04 -41.62 -54.91
CA MET A 1 -49.68 -41.09 -54.75
C MET A 1 -49.72 -40.08 -53.62
N ILE A 2 -49.38 -40.47 -52.37
CA ILE A 2 -49.44 -39.65 -51.20
C ILE A 2 -47.99 -39.19 -50.86
N LYS A 3 -47.72 -37.91 -51.01
CA LYS A 3 -46.40 -37.33 -50.72
C LYS A 3 -46.37 -37.03 -49.19
N HIS A 4 -45.55 -37.76 -48.45
CA HIS A 4 -45.27 -37.50 -47.05
C HIS A 4 -44.28 -36.33 -46.94
N LYS A 5 -44.72 -35.24 -46.36
CA LYS A 5 -43.82 -34.11 -45.90
C LYS A 5 -43.23 -34.47 -44.55
N ILE A 6 -41.95 -34.74 -44.51
CA ILE A 6 -41.20 -34.88 -43.25
C ILE A 6 -40.91 -33.50 -42.72
N LEU A 7 -41.51 -33.18 -41.58
CA LEU A 7 -41.27 -31.94 -40.85
C LEU A 7 -40.10 -32.18 -39.89
N ILE A 8 -38.94 -31.62 -40.23
CA ILE A 8 -37.75 -31.68 -39.38
C ILE A 8 -37.84 -30.53 -38.32
N TYR A 9 -38.15 -30.89 -37.08
CA TYR A 9 -38.03 -29.96 -35.95
C TYR A 9 -36.58 -29.87 -35.52
N THR A 10 -35.94 -28.75 -35.84
CA THR A 10 -34.61 -28.41 -35.32
C THR A 10 -34.79 -27.88 -33.89
N ILE A 11 -34.48 -28.69 -32.91
CA ILE A 11 -34.42 -28.27 -31.50
C ILE A 11 -33.12 -27.50 -31.31
N ILE A 12 -33.20 -26.16 -31.26
CA ILE A 12 -32.08 -25.31 -30.88
C ILE A 12 -31.97 -25.38 -29.35
N PHE A 13 -31.02 -26.20 -28.88
CA PHE A 13 -30.65 -26.25 -27.46
C PHE A 13 -29.82 -25.01 -27.14
N MET A 14 -30.50 -23.99 -26.64
CA MET A 14 -29.87 -22.75 -26.18
C MET A 14 -29.18 -23.02 -24.83
N PHE A 15 -27.89 -23.40 -24.89
CA PHE A 15 -27.04 -23.52 -23.70
C PHE A 15 -26.75 -22.10 -23.22
N SER A 16 -27.58 -21.60 -22.28
CA SER A 16 -27.29 -20.40 -21.53
C SER A 16 -26.12 -20.69 -20.58
N PHE A 17 -24.91 -20.38 -21.01
CA PHE A 17 -23.77 -20.29 -20.10
C PHE A 17 -24.03 -19.13 -19.13
N LEU A 18 -24.59 -19.45 -17.95
CA LEU A 18 -24.50 -18.56 -16.79
C LEU A 18 -23.01 -18.48 -16.42
N THR A 19 -22.30 -17.54 -16.96
CA THR A 19 -21.01 -17.12 -16.42
C THR A 19 -21.29 -16.46 -15.08
N LYS A 20 -21.26 -17.28 -14.02
CA LYS A 20 -21.21 -16.76 -12.65
C LYS A 20 -19.89 -15.99 -12.57
N SER A 21 -19.95 -14.67 -12.68
CA SER A 21 -18.83 -13.79 -12.35
C SER A 21 -18.51 -14.05 -10.90
N ILE A 22 -17.52 -14.92 -10.66
CA ILE A 22 -16.88 -15.01 -9.35
C ILE A 22 -16.11 -13.70 -9.23
N SER A 23 -16.72 -12.71 -8.59
CA SER A 23 -15.95 -11.58 -8.05
C SER A 23 -14.98 -12.22 -7.07
N GLU A 24 -13.76 -12.52 -7.50
CA GLU A 24 -12.68 -12.79 -6.57
C GLU A 24 -12.59 -11.54 -5.68
N ASN A 25 -13.02 -11.70 -4.44
CA ASN A 25 -12.87 -10.70 -3.41
C ASN A 25 -11.36 -10.66 -3.07
N THR A 26 -10.58 -10.08 -3.98
CA THR A 26 -9.14 -9.95 -3.80
C THR A 26 -8.91 -8.93 -2.69
N LYS A 27 -8.27 -9.40 -1.59
CA LYS A 27 -7.88 -8.52 -0.48
C LYS A 27 -7.19 -7.26 -0.99
N THR A 28 -7.55 -6.15 -0.39
CA THR A 28 -6.93 -4.84 -0.60
C THR A 28 -6.22 -4.41 0.69
N LEU A 29 -5.47 -3.31 0.66
CA LEU A 29 -4.90 -2.75 1.89
C LEU A 29 -5.98 -2.43 2.94
N PHE A 30 -7.18 -2.06 2.50
CA PHE A 30 -8.29 -1.65 3.39
C PHE A 30 -8.86 -2.78 4.24
N ASP A 31 -8.49 -4.04 3.96
CA ASP A 31 -8.87 -5.21 4.75
C ASP A 31 -7.92 -5.48 5.94
N PHE A 32 -6.93 -4.62 6.15
CA PHE A 32 -5.92 -4.78 7.19
C PHE A 32 -6.00 -3.69 8.25
N LYS A 33 -5.37 -3.97 9.38
CA LYS A 33 -5.15 -3.06 10.49
C LYS A 33 -3.73 -3.17 11.01
N ILE A 34 -3.25 -2.14 11.69
CA ILE A 34 -1.92 -2.04 12.27
C ILE A 34 -2.00 -1.17 13.54
N ASN A 35 -1.06 -1.30 14.47
CA ASN A 35 -1.05 -0.38 15.59
C ASN A 35 -0.34 0.93 15.23
N SER A 36 -0.92 2.04 15.61
CA SER A 36 -0.29 3.36 15.53
C SER A 36 0.95 3.41 16.42
N ILE A 37 1.76 4.45 16.27
CA ILE A 37 2.94 4.65 17.12
C ILE A 37 2.58 4.90 18.60
N ASN A 38 1.35 5.32 18.89
CA ASN A 38 0.81 5.48 20.24
C ASN A 38 0.25 4.17 20.81
N GLY A 39 0.20 3.10 20.03
CA GLY A 39 -0.33 1.78 20.44
C GLY A 39 -1.80 1.55 20.11
N ASP A 40 -2.53 2.58 19.67
CA ASP A 40 -3.94 2.45 19.26
C ASP A 40 -4.06 1.69 17.94
N GLU A 41 -5.17 1.01 17.72
CA GLU A 41 -5.45 0.34 16.45
C GLU A 41 -5.72 1.38 15.35
N LEU A 42 -5.00 1.28 14.23
CA LEU A 42 -5.20 2.04 13.02
C LEU A 42 -5.77 1.10 11.96
N ASN A 43 -7.01 1.36 11.54
CA ASN A 43 -7.68 0.58 10.52
C ASN A 43 -7.43 1.20 9.15
N PHE A 44 -6.90 0.42 8.19
CA PHE A 44 -6.72 0.95 6.84
C PHE A 44 -8.04 1.24 6.12
N SER A 45 -9.16 0.64 6.57
CA SER A 45 -10.50 0.99 6.10
C SER A 45 -10.87 2.47 6.28
N ASP A 46 -10.28 3.15 7.28
CA ASP A 46 -10.53 4.57 7.56
C ASP A 46 -9.94 5.49 6.47
N PHE A 47 -9.07 4.93 5.62
CA PHE A 47 -8.46 5.61 4.48
C PHE A 47 -9.09 5.22 3.13
N GLN A 48 -10.26 4.56 3.11
CA GLN A 48 -10.91 4.20 1.86
C GLN A 48 -11.15 5.43 0.97
N GLY A 49 -10.82 5.27 -0.33
CA GLY A 49 -10.90 6.35 -1.30
C GLY A 49 -9.71 7.31 -1.28
N GLN A 50 -8.74 7.13 -0.38
CA GLN A 50 -7.48 7.86 -0.39
C GLN A 50 -6.37 7.07 -1.08
N THR A 51 -5.42 7.79 -1.65
CA THR A 51 -4.13 7.24 -2.11
C THR A 51 -3.15 7.26 -0.95
N LEU A 52 -2.48 6.13 -0.69
CA LEU A 52 -1.55 6.02 0.45
C LEU A 52 -0.12 5.75 -0.03
N LEU A 53 0.87 6.33 0.64
CA LEU A 53 2.28 6.01 0.48
C LEU A 53 2.79 5.34 1.75
N LEU A 54 2.94 4.01 1.73
CA LEU A 54 3.54 3.26 2.84
C LEU A 54 5.06 3.34 2.71
N VAL A 55 5.74 3.76 3.78
CA VAL A 55 7.21 3.92 3.79
C VAL A 55 7.78 3.24 5.03
N ASN A 56 8.67 2.27 4.86
CA ASN A 56 9.41 1.75 6.00
C ASN A 56 10.56 2.70 6.35
N VAL A 57 10.58 3.17 7.58
CA VAL A 57 11.44 4.27 8.03
C VAL A 57 12.40 3.86 9.13
N ALA A 58 13.46 4.65 9.34
CA ALA A 58 14.42 4.47 10.43
C ALA A 58 15.11 5.79 10.79
N SER A 59 15.36 6.00 12.09
CA SER A 59 15.92 7.23 12.66
C SER A 59 17.43 7.37 12.41
N ASN A 60 18.18 6.27 12.27
CA ASN A 60 19.66 6.29 12.19
C ASN A 60 20.17 5.85 10.79
N CYS A 61 19.46 6.22 9.73
CA CYS A 61 19.76 5.83 8.36
C CYS A 61 20.37 7.00 7.56
N GLY A 62 21.23 6.71 6.59
CA GLY A 62 21.72 7.73 5.65
C GLY A 62 20.60 8.41 4.84
N PHE A 63 19.42 7.78 4.76
CA PHE A 63 18.23 8.34 4.10
C PHE A 63 17.25 9.05 5.04
N THR A 64 17.55 9.18 6.35
CA THR A 64 16.64 9.78 7.35
C THR A 64 16.18 11.20 6.98
N LYS A 65 17.02 11.97 6.28
CA LYS A 65 16.62 13.29 5.75
C LYS A 65 15.44 13.26 4.78
N GLN A 66 15.06 12.08 4.24
CA GLN A 66 13.84 11.97 3.45
C GLN A 66 12.55 12.23 4.26
N TYR A 67 12.62 12.27 5.58
CA TYR A 67 11.47 12.69 6.39
C TYR A 67 11.00 14.12 6.05
N ASP A 68 11.92 15.06 5.79
CA ASP A 68 11.57 16.42 5.35
C ASP A 68 10.76 16.39 4.05
N ASP A 69 11.21 15.59 3.08
CA ASP A 69 10.55 15.46 1.78
C ASP A 69 9.24 14.68 1.87
N LEU A 70 9.13 13.69 2.78
CA LEU A 70 7.86 12.98 3.04
C LEU A 70 6.83 13.90 3.68
N GLN A 71 7.25 14.73 4.66
CA GLN A 71 6.36 15.71 5.29
C GLN A 71 5.90 16.73 4.26
N LYS A 72 6.81 17.25 3.45
CA LYS A 72 6.46 18.18 2.38
C LYS A 72 5.48 17.57 1.38
N LEU A 73 5.73 16.33 0.95
CA LEU A 73 4.82 15.60 0.03
C LEU A 73 3.43 15.43 0.65
N TYR A 74 3.39 15.07 1.93
CA TYR A 74 2.12 14.96 2.66
C TYR A 74 1.39 16.29 2.71
N ASP A 75 2.06 17.38 3.07
CA ASP A 75 1.45 18.70 3.16
C ASP A 75 0.94 19.21 1.80
N ASP A 76 1.66 18.98 0.73
CA ASP A 76 1.29 19.39 -0.62
C ASP A 76 0.06 18.65 -1.15
N PHE A 77 -0.19 17.39 -0.73
CA PHE A 77 -1.22 16.53 -1.31
C PHE A 77 -2.32 16.05 -0.35
N LYS A 78 -2.19 16.22 0.98
CA LYS A 78 -3.17 15.71 1.96
C LYS A 78 -4.61 16.18 1.71
N ASN A 79 -4.80 17.42 1.27
CA ASN A 79 -6.12 17.99 0.96
C ASN A 79 -6.70 17.46 -0.37
N ARG A 80 -5.95 16.63 -1.09
CA ARG A 80 -6.36 15.99 -2.34
C ARG A 80 -6.62 14.48 -2.17
N GLY A 81 -6.74 14.00 -0.93
CA GLY A 81 -6.99 12.59 -0.64
C GLY A 81 -5.72 11.73 -0.70
N PHE A 82 -4.60 12.27 -0.25
CA PHE A 82 -3.32 11.55 -0.14
C PHE A 82 -2.84 11.51 1.31
N THR A 83 -2.30 10.37 1.73
CA THR A 83 -1.71 10.21 3.06
C THR A 83 -0.40 9.41 2.98
N VAL A 84 0.61 9.84 3.72
CA VAL A 84 1.82 9.07 4.01
C VAL A 84 1.60 8.26 5.29
N ILE A 85 2.03 7.00 5.31
CA ILE A 85 2.07 6.16 6.52
C ILE A 85 3.52 5.73 6.75
N GLY A 86 4.13 6.19 7.82
CA GLY A 86 5.49 5.80 8.22
C GLY A 86 5.45 4.53 9.06
N ILE A 87 6.23 3.51 8.69
CA ILE A 87 6.29 2.21 9.36
C ILE A 87 7.73 1.98 9.84
N PRO A 88 8.05 2.28 11.11
CA PRO A 88 9.38 2.05 11.66
C PRO A 88 9.79 0.59 11.57
N SER A 89 11.04 0.31 11.16
CA SER A 89 11.56 -1.05 11.07
C SER A 89 13.05 -1.13 11.41
N ASN A 90 13.41 -2.06 12.30
CA ASN A 90 14.81 -2.27 12.71
C ASN A 90 15.55 -3.33 11.89
N GLN A 91 14.94 -3.84 10.80
CA GLN A 91 15.48 -4.96 10.02
C GLN A 91 16.63 -4.60 9.08
N PHE A 92 16.97 -3.32 8.96
CA PHE A 92 18.02 -2.84 8.05
C PHE A 92 19.13 -2.16 8.82
N GLY A 93 20.16 -2.95 9.15
CA GLY A 93 21.34 -2.47 9.88
C GLY A 93 21.08 -2.03 11.31
N ALA A 94 20.00 -2.49 11.94
CA ALA A 94 19.57 -2.08 13.29
C ALA A 94 19.48 -0.55 13.46
N GLN A 95 19.00 0.14 12.42
CA GLN A 95 18.96 1.61 12.36
C GLN A 95 17.70 2.22 12.97
N GLU A 96 16.82 1.40 13.57
CA GLU A 96 15.63 1.85 14.32
C GLU A 96 15.56 1.17 15.71
N PRO A 97 16.54 1.38 16.59
CA PRO A 97 16.60 0.70 17.88
C PRO A 97 15.58 1.22 18.90
N GLY A 98 15.13 2.47 18.77
CA GLY A 98 14.29 3.18 19.72
C GLY A 98 12.94 2.50 20.02
N THR A 99 12.34 2.85 21.15
CA THR A 99 10.95 2.57 21.49
C THR A 99 10.00 3.40 20.61
N SER A 100 8.72 3.08 20.59
CA SER A 100 7.73 3.89 19.84
C SER A 100 7.71 5.35 20.30
N THR A 101 7.84 5.61 21.61
CA THR A 101 7.91 6.97 22.14
C THR A 101 9.15 7.72 21.65
N GLU A 102 10.33 7.10 21.73
CA GLU A 102 11.58 7.72 21.27
C GLU A 102 11.55 8.00 19.76
N ILE A 103 10.99 7.09 18.96
CA ILE A 103 10.84 7.28 17.52
C ILE A 103 9.88 8.44 17.22
N LYS A 104 8.75 8.49 17.92
CA LYS A 104 7.77 9.57 17.77
C LYS A 104 8.39 10.91 18.09
N ASP A 105 9.02 11.03 19.27
CA ASP A 105 9.68 12.27 19.73
C ASP A 105 10.78 12.71 18.74
N PHE A 106 11.56 11.75 18.22
CA PHE A 106 12.57 12.02 17.20
C PHE A 106 11.96 12.59 15.93
N CYS A 107 10.89 11.97 15.41
CA CYS A 107 10.23 12.41 14.19
C CYS A 107 9.55 13.78 14.32
N GLU A 108 8.85 14.00 15.45
CA GLU A 108 8.17 15.27 15.71
C GLU A 108 9.16 16.41 15.95
N THR A 109 10.21 16.18 16.75
CA THR A 109 11.17 17.22 17.12
C THR A 109 12.09 17.61 15.97
N ASN A 110 12.58 16.63 15.18
CA ASN A 110 13.61 16.91 14.18
C ASN A 110 13.05 17.19 12.79
N PHE A 111 11.83 16.71 12.48
CA PHE A 111 11.24 16.76 11.13
C PHE A 111 9.80 17.29 11.13
N ASN A 112 9.23 17.67 12.28
CA ASN A 112 7.84 18.13 12.41
C ASN A 112 6.84 17.19 11.73
N ILE A 113 7.02 15.87 11.85
CA ILE A 113 6.18 14.88 11.22
C ILE A 113 4.76 14.96 11.77
N THR A 114 3.78 15.09 10.87
CA THR A 114 2.35 15.12 11.18
C THR A 114 1.54 14.04 10.48
N PHE A 115 2.14 13.31 9.54
CA PHE A 115 1.49 12.15 8.94
C PHE A 115 1.49 10.95 9.91
N PRO A 116 0.54 10.01 9.77
CA PRO A 116 0.44 8.84 10.64
C PRO A 116 1.71 7.99 10.65
N MET A 117 2.15 7.63 11.86
CA MET A 117 3.22 6.69 12.11
C MET A 117 2.67 5.45 12.81
N THR A 118 3.24 4.29 12.53
CA THR A 118 2.88 3.03 13.20
C THR A 118 3.87 2.64 14.27
N SER A 119 3.52 1.68 15.11
CA SER A 119 4.49 0.93 15.92
C SER A 119 5.56 0.30 15.04
N LYS A 120 6.66 -0.15 15.63
CA LYS A 120 7.76 -0.80 14.92
C LYS A 120 7.37 -2.21 14.48
N TYR A 121 7.61 -2.55 13.21
CA TYR A 121 7.27 -3.84 12.62
C TYR A 121 8.39 -4.42 11.76
N ASP A 122 8.35 -5.75 11.61
CA ASP A 122 9.06 -6.42 10.54
C ASP A 122 8.34 -6.19 9.21
N VAL A 123 9.10 -5.80 8.19
CA VAL A 123 8.60 -5.45 6.85
C VAL A 123 9.07 -6.42 5.76
N LYS A 124 9.90 -7.41 6.14
CA LYS A 124 10.39 -8.48 5.26
C LYS A 124 10.57 -9.79 6.04
N GLY A 125 10.66 -10.90 5.30
CA GLY A 125 10.77 -12.25 5.88
C GLY A 125 9.42 -12.82 6.26
N ASN A 126 9.45 -13.99 6.91
CA ASN A 126 8.22 -14.74 7.23
C ASN A 126 7.41 -14.10 8.38
N ASN A 127 8.05 -13.28 9.21
CA ASN A 127 7.43 -12.59 10.33
C ASN A 127 7.00 -11.16 9.95
N ALA A 128 7.09 -10.77 8.68
CA ALA A 128 6.66 -9.46 8.24
C ALA A 128 5.17 -9.24 8.55
N HIS A 129 4.82 -7.99 8.86
CA HIS A 129 3.42 -7.62 9.08
C HIS A 129 2.55 -8.08 7.89
N PRO A 130 1.32 -8.56 8.13
CA PRO A 130 0.45 -9.13 7.08
C PRO A 130 0.29 -8.27 5.82
N ILE A 131 0.36 -6.94 5.93
CA ILE A 131 0.29 -6.03 4.77
C ILE A 131 1.47 -6.24 3.80
N TYR A 132 2.68 -6.53 4.30
CA TYR A 132 3.85 -6.79 3.46
C TYR A 132 3.83 -8.20 2.85
N LEU A 133 3.30 -9.18 3.59
CA LEU A 133 3.09 -10.54 3.07
C LEU A 133 2.07 -10.51 1.93
N TRP A 134 0.92 -9.86 2.14
CA TRP A 134 -0.11 -9.64 1.13
C TRP A 134 0.45 -8.92 -0.11
N ALA A 135 1.17 -7.82 0.09
CA ALA A 135 1.74 -7.06 -1.01
C ALA A 135 2.70 -7.92 -1.84
N LYS A 136 3.56 -8.71 -1.18
CA LYS A 136 4.48 -9.64 -1.85
C LYS A 136 3.75 -10.73 -2.63
N GLU A 137 2.75 -11.37 -2.01
CA GLU A 137 1.99 -12.46 -2.62
C GLU A 137 1.18 -11.99 -3.85
N THR A 138 0.58 -10.80 -3.75
CA THR A 138 -0.32 -10.28 -4.77
C THR A 138 0.42 -9.55 -5.90
N TYR A 139 1.49 -8.81 -5.56
CA TYR A 139 2.16 -7.88 -6.49
C TYR A 139 3.66 -8.19 -6.71
N GLY A 140 4.16 -9.23 -6.04
CA GLY A 140 5.50 -9.73 -6.28
C GLY A 140 6.61 -9.03 -5.48
N SER A 141 7.84 -9.39 -5.79
CA SER A 141 9.03 -9.03 -5.00
C SER A 141 9.40 -7.54 -5.02
N SER A 142 8.85 -6.75 -5.95
CA SER A 142 9.06 -5.29 -6.00
C SER A 142 8.50 -4.58 -4.77
N THR A 143 7.49 -5.16 -4.11
CA THR A 143 6.88 -4.62 -2.88
C THR A 143 7.67 -4.96 -1.61
N VAL A 144 8.65 -5.86 -1.70
CA VAL A 144 9.48 -6.23 -0.54
C VAL A 144 10.58 -5.20 -0.32
N PRO A 145 10.61 -4.49 0.82
CA PRO A 145 11.66 -3.53 1.11
C PRO A 145 13.05 -4.18 1.10
N LYS A 146 13.98 -3.58 0.35
CA LYS A 146 15.38 -4.01 0.30
C LYS A 146 16.27 -3.21 1.24
N TRP A 147 15.80 -2.03 1.65
CA TRP A 147 16.46 -1.14 2.59
C TRP A 147 15.42 -0.19 3.23
N ASN A 148 15.83 0.64 4.21
CA ASN A 148 15.01 1.69 4.77
C ASN A 148 14.54 2.69 3.70
N PHE A 149 13.41 3.33 3.91
CA PHE A 149 12.79 4.30 3.00
C PHE A 149 12.38 3.72 1.63
N HIS A 150 12.10 2.42 1.55
CA HIS A 150 11.35 1.85 0.42
C HIS A 150 9.89 2.32 0.50
N LYS A 151 9.27 2.57 -0.65
CA LYS A 151 7.92 3.12 -0.72
C LYS A 151 7.03 2.19 -1.52
N ILE A 152 5.80 1.98 -1.02
CA ILE A 152 4.73 1.27 -1.72
C ILE A 152 3.58 2.26 -1.88
N LEU A 153 3.24 2.60 -3.11
CA LEU A 153 2.11 3.48 -3.42
C LEU A 153 0.85 2.64 -3.58
N ILE A 154 -0.19 3.00 -2.86
CA ILE A 154 -1.50 2.35 -2.88
C ILE A 154 -2.51 3.33 -3.48
N ASN A 155 -3.30 2.89 -4.45
CA ASN A 155 -4.34 3.70 -5.06
C ASN A 155 -5.64 3.74 -4.25
N LYS A 156 -6.62 4.51 -4.70
CA LYS A 156 -7.92 4.71 -4.03
C LYS A 156 -8.75 3.44 -3.82
N ASP A 157 -8.45 2.38 -4.59
CA ASP A 157 -9.08 1.06 -4.46
C ASP A 157 -8.36 0.14 -3.46
N GLY A 158 -7.31 0.62 -2.78
CA GLY A 158 -6.50 -0.14 -1.84
C GLY A 158 -5.54 -1.13 -2.50
N LYS A 159 -5.25 -0.97 -3.79
CA LYS A 159 -4.34 -1.83 -4.57
C LYS A 159 -2.97 -1.17 -4.71
N VAL A 160 -1.91 -2.00 -4.79
CA VAL A 160 -0.57 -1.45 -5.10
C VAL A 160 -0.55 -0.87 -6.50
N GLU A 161 -0.20 0.39 -6.60
CA GLU A 161 -0.10 1.16 -7.84
C GLU A 161 1.33 1.20 -8.37
N ASP A 162 2.31 1.43 -7.49
CA ASP A 162 3.73 1.50 -7.86
C ASP A 162 4.62 1.24 -6.61
N THR A 163 5.90 1.03 -6.83
CA THR A 163 6.91 0.92 -5.77
C THR A 163 8.13 1.75 -6.10
N TYR A 164 8.78 2.31 -5.06
CA TYR A 164 9.97 3.12 -5.25
C TYR A 164 11.08 2.68 -4.29
N ALA A 165 12.27 2.52 -4.85
CA ALA A 165 13.45 2.15 -4.08
C ALA A 165 13.82 3.23 -3.05
N SER A 166 14.61 2.83 -2.06
CA SER A 166 15.05 3.68 -0.94
C SER A 166 15.68 5.01 -1.36
N PHE A 167 16.48 5.00 -2.43
CA PHE A 167 17.15 6.20 -2.96
C PHE A 167 16.24 7.12 -3.77
N THR A 168 15.01 6.71 -4.10
CA THR A 168 14.06 7.59 -4.80
C THR A 168 13.54 8.63 -3.83
N ASN A 169 13.90 9.89 -4.06
CA ASN A 169 13.45 11.01 -3.24
C ASN A 169 11.93 11.16 -3.32
N PRO A 170 11.24 11.36 -2.17
CA PRO A 170 9.77 11.55 -2.14
C PRO A 170 9.27 12.68 -3.03
N MET A 171 10.02 13.78 -3.13
CA MET A 171 9.72 14.94 -3.99
C MET A 171 10.21 14.79 -5.43
N SER A 172 10.62 13.57 -5.84
CA SER A 172 11.08 13.35 -7.23
C SER A 172 9.94 13.56 -8.23
N LYS A 173 10.31 14.04 -9.43
CA LYS A 173 9.34 14.19 -10.53
C LYS A 173 8.58 12.91 -10.83
N LYS A 174 9.19 11.73 -10.59
CA LYS A 174 8.55 10.42 -10.81
C LYS A 174 7.35 10.25 -9.88
N ILE A 175 7.50 10.49 -8.57
CA ILE A 175 6.44 10.35 -7.58
C ILE A 175 5.38 11.43 -7.77
N ILE A 176 5.79 12.69 -7.89
CA ILE A 176 4.86 13.83 -8.09
C ILE A 176 3.98 13.61 -9.33
N LYS A 177 4.59 13.27 -10.48
CA LYS A 177 3.83 13.01 -11.71
C LYS A 177 2.84 11.85 -11.55
N LYS A 178 3.23 10.78 -10.85
CA LYS A 178 2.32 9.65 -10.58
C LYS A 178 1.15 10.09 -9.70
N LEU A 179 1.39 10.86 -8.63
CA LEU A 179 0.33 11.38 -7.77
C LEU A 179 -0.62 12.30 -8.54
N GLU A 180 -0.09 13.21 -9.38
CA GLU A 180 -0.91 14.09 -10.21
C GLU A 180 -1.83 13.33 -11.20
N GLN A 181 -1.46 12.10 -11.56
CA GLN A 181 -2.27 11.26 -12.46
C GLN A 181 -3.39 10.50 -11.76
N ILE A 182 -3.23 10.16 -10.47
CA ILE A 182 -4.15 9.27 -9.77
C ILE A 182 -4.99 9.95 -8.68
N LEU A 183 -4.67 11.19 -8.29
CA LEU A 183 -5.44 12.01 -7.36
C LEU A 183 -6.48 12.85 -8.08
#